data_67435891a4d6bb63eab7671fda9f5186
#
_entry.id   67435891a4d6bb63eab7671fda9f5186
#
_cell.length_a   1.000
_cell.length_b   1.000
_cell.length_c   1.000
_cell.angle_alpha   90.00
_cell.angle_beta   90.00
_cell.angle_gamma   90.00
#
_symmetry.space_group_name_H-M   'P 1'
#
loop_
_entity.id
_entity.type
_entity.pdbx_description
1 polymer ?
#
loop_
_entity_poly.entity_id
_entity_poly.type
_entity_poly.pdbx_seq_one_letter_code
_entity_poly.pdbx_strand_id
1 'polypeptide(L)'
;MIELDHSFTTGRPVDETWDAVTDLERLVPCVEGGRVLERTAPDAVRAEIKVKMGAMSMTFTGTVEVIEQDAAEHRAVMQVKSREAGGQGHANADVTFALSDGGGTVHTAAQITGKAASMGEGVVVSVLDGLIKDFTGKLADI
;
A
#
# COMPACT_ATOMS: atom_id res chain seq x y z
N MET A 1 12.65 4.73 10.11
CA MET A 1 11.82 4.10 9.06
C MET A 1 11.08 2.90 9.64
N ILE A 2 9.81 2.78 9.33
CA ILE A 2 8.98 1.67 9.81
C ILE A 2 9.03 0.55 8.79
N GLU A 3 9.36 -0.66 9.22
CA GLU A 3 9.39 -1.83 8.35
C GLU A 3 8.47 -2.91 8.89
N LEU A 4 7.58 -3.40 8.05
CA LEU A 4 6.59 -4.42 8.40
C LEU A 4 6.55 -5.50 7.32
N ASP A 5 6.39 -6.75 7.76
CA ASP A 5 6.27 -7.91 6.89
C ASP A 5 4.94 -8.60 7.12
N HIS A 6 4.27 -8.89 6.01
CA HIS A 6 2.99 -9.60 6.03
C HIS A 6 2.98 -10.67 4.94
N SER A 7 2.14 -11.67 5.11
CA SER A 7 1.91 -12.70 4.09
C SER A 7 0.42 -12.80 3.82
N PHE A 8 0.08 -13.36 2.65
CA PHE A 8 -1.31 -13.56 2.25
C PHE A 8 -1.46 -14.81 1.40
N THR A 9 -2.67 -15.31 1.33
CA THR A 9 -3.03 -16.46 0.51
C THR A 9 -4.16 -16.10 -0.43
N THR A 10 -4.09 -16.58 -1.68
CA THR A 10 -5.13 -16.34 -2.68
C THR A 10 -5.79 -17.62 -3.17
N GLY A 11 -5.11 -18.75 -3.02
CA GLY A 11 -5.55 -20.01 -3.60
C GLY A 11 -5.51 -20.03 -5.13
N ARG A 12 -4.82 -19.08 -5.75
CA ARG A 12 -4.75 -18.89 -7.21
C ARG A 12 -3.34 -19.10 -7.74
N PRO A 13 -3.21 -19.44 -9.05
CA PRO A 13 -1.91 -19.47 -9.70
C PRO A 13 -1.22 -18.11 -9.61
N VAL A 14 0.10 -18.12 -9.55
CA VAL A 14 0.92 -16.91 -9.38
C VAL A 14 0.66 -15.87 -10.48
N ASP A 15 0.43 -16.29 -11.72
CA ASP A 15 0.22 -15.36 -12.84
C ASP A 15 -1.07 -14.56 -12.67
N GLU A 16 -2.13 -15.15 -12.13
CA GLU A 16 -3.38 -14.44 -11.86
C GLU A 16 -3.18 -13.39 -10.75
N THR A 17 -2.46 -13.75 -9.70
CA THR A 17 -2.14 -12.82 -8.62
C THR A 17 -1.22 -11.70 -9.12
N TRP A 18 -0.25 -12.04 -9.97
CA TRP A 18 0.66 -11.08 -10.58
C TRP A 18 -0.10 -10.02 -11.38
N ASP A 19 -1.02 -10.46 -12.24
CA ASP A 19 -1.82 -9.53 -13.06
C ASP A 19 -2.64 -8.57 -12.19
N ALA A 20 -3.18 -9.07 -11.09
CA ALA A 20 -3.98 -8.27 -10.19
C ALA A 20 -3.13 -7.28 -9.39
N VAL A 21 -2.01 -7.73 -8.84
CA VAL A 21 -1.13 -6.89 -8.00
C VAL A 21 -0.44 -5.80 -8.80
N THR A 22 -0.09 -6.08 -10.07
CA THR A 22 0.55 -5.07 -10.92
C THR A 22 -0.44 -4.12 -11.59
N ASP A 23 -1.73 -4.35 -11.43
CA ASP A 23 -2.79 -3.44 -11.88
C ASP A 23 -3.17 -2.51 -10.72
N LEU A 24 -2.63 -1.29 -10.72
CA LEU A 24 -2.84 -0.34 -9.63
C LEU A 24 -4.31 0.05 -9.44
N GLU A 25 -5.11 0.04 -10.49
CA GLU A 25 -6.53 0.35 -10.39
C GLU A 25 -7.30 -0.75 -9.65
N ARG A 26 -6.80 -1.98 -9.68
CA ARG A 26 -7.33 -3.08 -8.87
C ARG A 26 -6.75 -3.12 -7.48
N LEU A 27 -5.46 -2.77 -7.36
CA LEU A 27 -4.71 -2.89 -6.10
C LEU A 27 -5.10 -1.81 -5.08
N VAL A 28 -5.14 -0.55 -5.50
CA VAL A 28 -5.40 0.58 -4.59
C VAL A 28 -6.73 0.45 -3.84
N PRO A 29 -7.84 0.03 -4.48
CA PRO A 29 -9.10 -0.15 -3.75
C PRO A 29 -9.08 -1.24 -2.68
N CYS A 30 -8.07 -2.11 -2.67
CA CYS A 30 -7.90 -3.10 -1.60
C CYS A 30 -7.43 -2.47 -0.30
N VAL A 31 -6.90 -1.25 -0.34
CA VAL A 31 -6.56 -0.48 0.85
C VAL A 31 -7.83 0.18 1.36
N GLU A 32 -8.18 -0.04 2.63
CA GLU A 32 -9.36 0.58 3.22
C GLU A 32 -9.24 2.10 3.18
N GLY A 33 -10.28 2.75 2.63
CA GLY A 33 -10.28 4.20 2.43
C GLY A 33 -9.47 4.67 1.23
N GLY A 34 -8.86 3.74 0.48
CA GLY A 34 -8.08 4.05 -0.71
C GLY A 34 -8.93 4.11 -1.97
N ARG A 35 -8.61 5.05 -2.85
CA ARG A 35 -9.23 5.13 -4.17
C ARG A 35 -8.28 5.74 -5.18
N VAL A 36 -8.42 5.31 -6.42
CA VAL A 36 -7.69 5.90 -7.55
C VAL A 36 -8.42 7.16 -8.00
N LEU A 37 -7.69 8.27 -8.14
CA LEU A 37 -8.22 9.53 -8.63
C LEU A 37 -8.06 9.63 -10.15
N GLU A 38 -6.88 9.26 -10.66
CA GLU A 38 -6.62 9.24 -12.10
C GLU A 38 -5.37 8.41 -12.41
N ARG A 39 -5.30 7.90 -13.62
CA ARG A 39 -4.08 7.27 -14.13
C ARG A 39 -3.19 8.37 -14.71
N THR A 40 -1.95 8.44 -14.24
CA THR A 40 -0.99 9.48 -14.68
C THR A 40 0.05 8.94 -15.66
N ALA A 41 0.29 7.63 -15.64
CA ALA A 41 1.20 6.94 -16.53
C ALA A 41 0.79 5.46 -16.61
N PRO A 42 1.34 4.66 -17.55
CA PRO A 42 1.02 3.23 -17.60
C PRO A 42 1.23 2.50 -16.26
N ASP A 43 2.24 2.91 -15.49
CA ASP A 43 2.61 2.27 -14.23
C ASP A 43 2.37 3.15 -13.00
N ALA A 44 1.57 4.22 -13.15
CA ALA A 44 1.37 5.16 -12.06
C ALA A 44 -0.06 5.69 -12.02
N VAL A 45 -0.54 5.90 -10.80
CA VAL A 45 -1.84 6.52 -10.56
C VAL A 45 -1.70 7.59 -9.50
N ARG A 46 -2.58 8.58 -9.56
CA ARG A 46 -2.81 9.47 -8.43
C ARG A 46 -3.91 8.85 -7.58
N ALA A 47 -3.70 8.81 -6.28
CA ALA A 47 -4.59 8.12 -5.36
C ALA A 47 -4.79 8.92 -4.07
N GLU A 48 -5.86 8.59 -3.38
CA GLU A 48 -6.20 9.17 -2.09
C GLU A 48 -6.48 8.04 -1.11
N ILE A 49 -6.02 8.20 0.13
CA ILE A 49 -6.35 7.27 1.21
C ILE A 49 -6.83 8.07 2.43
N LYS A 50 -7.95 7.63 3.00
CA LYS A 50 -8.49 8.18 4.25
C LYS A 50 -8.15 7.22 5.37
N VAL A 51 -7.42 7.72 6.36
CA VAL A 51 -6.92 6.92 7.48
C VAL A 51 -7.51 7.42 8.77
N LYS A 52 -8.04 6.50 9.56
CA LYS A 52 -8.50 6.81 10.93
C LYS A 52 -7.38 6.50 11.91
N MET A 53 -7.03 7.49 12.73
CA MET A 53 -5.99 7.38 13.74
C MET A 53 -6.57 7.81 15.08
N GLY A 54 -7.12 6.82 15.82
CA GLY A 54 -7.86 7.11 17.05
C GLY A 54 -9.13 7.91 16.74
N ALA A 55 -9.28 9.07 17.38
CA ALA A 55 -10.44 9.95 17.16
C ALA A 55 -10.26 10.86 15.94
N MET A 56 -9.08 10.82 15.29
CA MET A 56 -8.74 11.67 14.15
C MET A 56 -8.89 10.90 12.85
N SER A 57 -9.27 11.63 11.79
CA SER A 57 -9.23 11.13 10.42
C SER A 57 -8.30 12.02 9.62
N MET A 58 -7.42 11.40 8.83
CA MET A 58 -6.48 12.10 7.96
C MET A 58 -6.63 11.60 6.54
N THR A 59 -6.52 12.50 5.58
CA THR A 59 -6.56 12.17 4.17
C THR A 59 -5.19 12.43 3.56
N PHE A 60 -4.62 11.41 2.93
CA PHE A 60 -3.37 11.52 2.20
C PHE A 60 -3.65 11.42 0.71
N THR A 61 -3.03 12.30 -0.05
CA THR A 61 -3.16 12.30 -1.52
C THR A 61 -1.78 12.30 -2.14
N GLY A 62 -1.58 11.51 -3.16
CA GLY A 62 -0.30 11.41 -3.83
C GLY A 62 -0.27 10.43 -4.96
N THR A 63 0.89 9.88 -5.23
CA THR A 63 1.12 8.97 -6.35
C THR A 63 1.50 7.58 -5.85
N VAL A 64 1.02 6.56 -6.58
CA VAL A 64 1.47 5.18 -6.45
C VAL A 64 2.03 4.78 -7.80
N GLU A 65 3.27 4.32 -7.80
CA GLU A 65 3.98 3.95 -9.01
C GLU A 65 4.65 2.58 -8.85
N VAL A 66 4.55 1.76 -9.88
CA VAL A 66 5.33 0.51 -9.95
C VAL A 66 6.72 0.88 -10.43
N ILE A 67 7.70 0.87 -9.53
CA ILE A 67 9.07 1.31 -9.83
C ILE A 67 9.97 0.16 -10.22
N GLU A 68 9.59 -1.08 -9.94
CA GLU A 68 10.36 -2.26 -10.27
C GLU A 68 9.40 -3.42 -10.53
N GLN A 69 9.60 -4.14 -11.63
CA GLN A 69 8.87 -5.37 -11.97
C GLN A 69 9.84 -6.42 -12.46
N ASP A 70 9.81 -7.59 -11.83
CA ASP A 70 10.51 -8.77 -12.29
C ASP A 70 9.47 -9.89 -12.48
N ALA A 71 8.98 -10.02 -13.71
CA ALA A 71 7.93 -10.96 -14.03
C ALA A 71 8.39 -12.42 -13.87
N ALA A 72 9.66 -12.71 -14.08
CA ALA A 72 10.20 -14.06 -13.95
C ALA A 72 10.19 -14.52 -12.48
N GLU A 73 10.54 -13.61 -11.57
CA GLU A 73 10.56 -13.88 -10.13
C GLU A 73 9.24 -13.53 -9.43
N HIS A 74 8.29 -12.96 -10.17
CA HIS A 74 7.01 -12.46 -9.64
C HIS A 74 7.21 -11.51 -8.44
N ARG A 75 8.14 -10.57 -8.62
CA ARG A 75 8.49 -9.58 -7.62
C ARG A 75 8.27 -8.18 -8.17
N ALA A 76 7.61 -7.35 -7.42
CA ALA A 76 7.33 -5.97 -7.81
C ALA A 76 7.49 -5.03 -6.62
N VAL A 77 7.92 -3.80 -6.89
CA VAL A 77 8.03 -2.75 -5.88
C VAL A 77 7.15 -1.58 -6.31
N MET A 78 6.24 -1.18 -5.42
CA MET A 78 5.40 0.01 -5.57
C MET A 78 5.95 1.10 -4.67
N GLN A 79 6.06 2.32 -5.20
CA GLN A 79 6.45 3.49 -4.43
C GLN A 79 5.24 4.37 -4.20
N VAL A 80 4.99 4.71 -2.94
CA VAL A 80 3.92 5.61 -2.54
C VAL A 80 4.55 6.90 -2.04
N LYS A 81 4.15 8.03 -2.61
CA LYS A 81 4.55 9.36 -2.14
C LYS A 81 3.29 10.18 -1.94
N SER A 82 2.99 10.54 -0.71
CA SER A 82 1.75 11.23 -0.39
C SER A 82 1.93 12.34 0.62
N ARG A 83 0.99 13.28 0.59
CA ARG A 83 0.90 14.38 1.53
C ARG A 83 -0.46 14.36 2.21
N GLU A 84 -0.48 14.75 3.48
CA GLU A 84 -1.74 14.99 4.18
C GLU A 84 -2.43 16.20 3.53
N ALA A 85 -3.74 16.11 3.31
CA ALA A 85 -4.51 17.10 2.57
C ALA A 85 -4.46 18.51 3.18
N GLY A 86 -4.33 18.63 4.49
CA GLY A 86 -4.18 19.91 5.20
C GLY A 86 -2.75 20.43 5.26
N GLY A 87 -1.80 19.76 4.63
CA GLY A 87 -0.40 20.17 4.65
C GLY A 87 0.34 19.80 5.94
N GLN A 88 -0.18 18.85 6.71
CA GLN A 88 0.33 18.49 8.03
C GLN A 88 1.29 17.29 8.02
N GLY A 89 1.95 17.06 6.90
CA GLY A 89 2.99 16.02 6.82
C GLY A 89 2.91 15.15 5.58
N HIS A 90 3.74 14.11 5.58
CA HIS A 90 3.91 13.19 4.46
C HIS A 90 3.83 11.75 4.94
N ALA A 91 3.37 10.87 4.04
CA ALA A 91 3.46 9.42 4.22
C ALA A 91 4.01 8.83 2.93
N ASN A 92 5.23 8.31 3.01
CA ASN A 92 5.91 7.70 1.87
C ASN A 92 6.22 6.25 2.22
N ALA A 93 6.11 5.37 1.23
CA ALA A 93 6.40 3.95 1.44
C ALA A 93 6.90 3.29 0.17
N ASP A 94 7.76 2.29 0.35
CA ASP A 94 8.08 1.31 -0.67
C ASP A 94 7.43 -0.01 -0.25
N VAL A 95 6.62 -0.56 -1.11
CA VAL A 95 5.89 -1.80 -0.85
C VAL A 95 6.38 -2.86 -1.84
N THR A 96 6.99 -3.91 -1.31
CA THR A 96 7.55 -5.00 -2.12
C THR A 96 6.66 -6.22 -2.04
N PHE A 97 6.21 -6.69 -3.20
CA PHE A 97 5.47 -7.93 -3.32
C PHE A 97 6.39 -9.02 -3.85
N ALA A 98 6.34 -10.19 -3.22
CA ALA A 98 7.00 -11.40 -3.72
C ALA A 98 5.93 -12.49 -3.77
N LEU A 99 5.57 -12.92 -4.98
CA LEU A 99 4.41 -13.77 -5.21
C LEU A 99 4.82 -15.22 -5.55
N SER A 100 3.96 -16.14 -5.17
CA SER A 100 4.09 -17.56 -5.49
C SER A 100 2.69 -18.14 -5.72
N ASP A 101 2.63 -19.41 -6.14
CA ASP A 101 1.33 -20.08 -6.25
C ASP A 101 0.66 -20.11 -4.88
N GLY A 102 -0.58 -19.67 -4.85
CA GLY A 102 -1.39 -19.65 -3.65
C GLY A 102 -1.21 -18.43 -2.74
N GLY A 103 -0.36 -17.47 -3.09
CA GLY A 103 -0.23 -16.25 -2.28
C GLY A 103 1.09 -15.51 -2.44
N GLY A 104 1.60 -14.96 -1.34
CA GLY A 104 2.83 -14.20 -1.37
C GLY A 104 3.13 -13.46 -0.08
N THR A 105 4.15 -12.60 -0.16
CA THR A 105 4.56 -11.73 0.94
C THR A 105 4.52 -10.27 0.53
N VAL A 106 4.30 -9.40 1.51
CA VAL A 106 4.31 -7.94 1.36
C VAL A 106 5.28 -7.38 2.39
N HIS A 107 6.34 -6.72 1.92
CA HIS A 107 7.26 -5.98 2.78
C HIS A 107 7.02 -4.49 2.60
N THR A 108 6.76 -3.78 3.67
CA THR A 108 6.50 -2.34 3.65
C THR A 108 7.60 -1.62 4.41
N ALA A 109 8.23 -0.65 3.74
CA ALA A 109 9.16 0.28 4.37
C ALA A 109 8.55 1.68 4.26
N ALA A 110 8.15 2.26 5.39
CA ALA A 110 7.39 3.51 5.41
C ALA A 110 8.07 4.59 6.23
N GLN A 111 7.94 5.83 5.78
CA GLN A 111 8.37 7.01 6.49
C GLN A 111 7.20 7.97 6.61
N ILE A 112 6.86 8.33 7.84
CA ILE A 112 5.72 9.18 8.14
C ILE A 112 6.22 10.38 8.93
N THR A 113 5.82 11.57 8.50
CA THR A 113 6.23 12.83 9.13
C THR A 113 5.02 13.70 9.42
N GLY A 114 5.22 14.72 10.25
CA GLY A 114 4.19 15.70 10.55
C GLY A 114 3.22 15.26 11.64
N LYS A 115 1.95 15.66 11.49
CA LYS A 115 0.94 15.47 12.54
C LYS A 115 0.71 14.00 12.90
N ALA A 116 0.69 13.11 11.92
CA ALA A 116 0.52 11.68 12.17
C ALA A 116 1.68 11.13 13.01
N ALA A 117 2.93 11.53 12.68
CA ALA A 117 4.11 11.10 13.42
C ALA A 117 4.10 11.60 14.86
N SER A 118 3.50 12.75 15.12
CA SER A 118 3.42 13.32 16.46
C SER A 118 2.57 12.51 17.44
N MET A 119 1.77 11.58 16.94
CA MET A 119 0.97 10.68 17.78
C MET A 119 1.81 9.58 18.43
N GLY A 120 3.07 9.47 18.06
CA GLY A 120 4.02 8.48 18.58
C GLY A 120 4.17 7.29 17.64
N GLU A 121 5.39 6.74 17.61
CA GLU A 121 5.72 5.63 16.71
C GLU A 121 4.84 4.39 16.95
N GLY A 122 4.55 4.08 18.21
CA GLY A 122 3.71 2.92 18.54
C GLY A 122 2.31 3.02 17.95
N VAL A 123 1.71 4.22 17.97
CA VAL A 123 0.39 4.45 17.36
C VAL A 123 0.48 4.32 15.85
N VAL A 124 1.48 4.94 15.24
CA VAL A 124 1.67 4.90 13.78
C VAL A 124 1.87 3.47 13.30
N VAL A 125 2.74 2.71 13.96
CA VAL A 125 2.98 1.30 13.63
C VAL A 125 1.71 0.48 13.74
N SER A 126 0.94 0.66 14.82
CA SER A 126 -0.31 -0.08 15.03
C SER A 126 -1.33 0.21 13.92
N VAL A 127 -1.49 1.47 13.54
CA VAL A 127 -2.41 1.87 12.46
C VAL A 127 -1.96 1.28 11.13
N LEU A 128 -0.68 1.41 10.80
CA LEU A 128 -0.12 0.90 9.55
C LEU A 128 -0.23 -0.62 9.47
N ASP A 129 0.10 -1.31 10.55
CA ASP A 129 -0.03 -2.77 10.60
C ASP A 129 -1.47 -3.22 10.38
N GLY A 130 -2.43 -2.53 11.00
CA GLY A 130 -3.85 -2.81 10.81
C GLY A 130 -4.32 -2.60 9.37
N LEU A 131 -3.85 -1.51 8.73
CA LEU A 131 -4.16 -1.24 7.32
C LEU A 131 -3.62 -2.34 6.40
N ILE A 132 -2.39 -2.80 6.64
CA ILE A 132 -1.77 -3.82 5.81
C ILE A 132 -2.43 -5.18 6.03
N LYS A 133 -2.80 -5.52 7.25
CA LYS A 133 -3.55 -6.76 7.53
C LYS A 133 -4.89 -6.78 6.81
N ASP A 134 -5.63 -5.68 6.84
CA ASP A 134 -6.88 -5.56 6.10
C ASP A 134 -6.64 -5.67 4.60
N PHE A 135 -5.63 -5.01 4.10
CA PHE A 135 -5.22 -5.04 2.69
C PHE A 135 -4.89 -6.46 2.23
N THR A 136 -4.07 -7.19 2.99
CA THR A 136 -3.72 -8.57 2.64
C THR A 136 -4.92 -9.50 2.70
N GLY A 137 -5.86 -9.25 3.60
CA GLY A 137 -7.12 -9.98 3.63
C GLY A 137 -7.94 -9.79 2.35
N LYS A 138 -7.97 -8.55 1.83
CA LYS A 138 -8.66 -8.25 0.57
C LYS A 138 -7.92 -8.79 -0.65
N LEU A 139 -6.59 -8.91 -0.60
CA LEU A 139 -5.82 -9.53 -1.66
C LEU A 139 -6.19 -11.01 -1.85
N ALA A 140 -6.67 -11.68 -0.82
CA ALA A 140 -7.11 -13.06 -0.93
C ALA A 140 -8.26 -13.21 -1.95
N ASP A 141 -9.05 -12.17 -2.15
CA ASP A 141 -10.22 -12.16 -3.03
C ASP A 141 -10.00 -11.36 -4.34
N ILE A 142 -8.80 -10.90 -4.58
CA ILE A 142 -8.48 -10.01 -5.70
C ILE A 142 -8.65 -10.63 -7.11
#